data_840b69cded5e8075b460503e459fcfa1
#
_entry.id   840b69cded5e8075b460503e459fcfa1
#
_cell.length_a   1.000
_cell.length_b   1.000
_cell.length_c   1.000
_cell.angle_alpha   90.00
_cell.angle_beta   90.00
_cell.angle_gamma   90.00
#
_symmetry.space_group_name_H-M   'P 1'
#
loop_
_entity.id
_entity.type
_entity.pdbx_description
1 polymer ?
#
loop_
_entity_poly.entity_id
_entity_poly.type
_entity_poly.pdbx_seq_one_letter_code
_entity_poly.pdbx_strand_id
1 'polypeptide(L)'
;MNARSILICTVGTSLFRPNLEGLKRSHEEGTADPRLVALAKGYAAQDWTAVARELGGLPATDRICGAEINSIASMIEHGHVCPDCGLFFLHSDTADGRSIAAILKSYFELRHAPVESVAVTDLQDVDPKRFRTKGLRTLAKELCRVIRERTPAACAINATGGYKAQIAIAVLLGQAVG
;
A
#
# COMPACT_ATOMS: atom_id res chain seq x y z
N MET A 1 -11.28 22.49 2.86
CA MET A 1 -10.56 21.92 1.68
C MET A 1 -11.45 20.83 1.09
N ASN A 2 -11.60 20.77 -0.21
CA ASN A 2 -12.38 19.68 -0.82
C ASN A 2 -11.56 18.37 -0.73
N ALA A 3 -12.21 17.25 -0.38
CA ALA A 3 -11.61 15.93 -0.36
C ALA A 3 -11.04 15.59 -1.76
N ARG A 4 -9.85 15.00 -1.80
CA ARG A 4 -9.20 14.61 -3.06
C ARG A 4 -9.83 13.33 -3.62
N SER A 5 -9.96 13.25 -4.94
CA SER A 5 -10.58 12.09 -5.61
C SER A 5 -9.58 11.02 -6.04
N ILE A 6 -8.29 11.28 -5.92
CA ILE A 6 -7.19 10.35 -6.26
C ILE A 6 -6.21 10.29 -5.09
N LEU A 7 -5.87 9.08 -4.69
CA LEU A 7 -4.85 8.84 -3.67
C LEU A 7 -3.72 7.98 -4.23
N ILE A 8 -2.50 8.51 -4.17
CA ILE A 8 -1.28 7.82 -4.61
C ILE A 8 -0.56 7.33 -3.36
N CYS A 9 -0.41 6.01 -3.23
CA CYS A 9 0.16 5.38 -2.04
C CYS A 9 1.53 4.76 -2.35
N THR A 10 2.55 5.07 -1.55
CA THR A 10 3.75 4.24 -1.53
C THR A 10 3.48 2.99 -0.71
N VAL A 11 3.93 1.83 -1.18
CA VAL A 11 3.70 0.53 -0.55
C VAL A 11 4.96 0.04 0.14
N GLY A 12 4.82 -0.29 1.42
CA GLY A 12 5.86 -0.92 2.23
C GLY A 12 5.62 -2.42 2.44
N THR A 13 6.30 -2.97 3.42
CA THR A 13 6.22 -4.41 3.75
C THR A 13 5.46 -4.69 5.04
N SER A 14 4.85 -3.68 5.67
CA SER A 14 4.23 -3.79 6.99
C SER A 14 3.12 -4.85 7.05
N LEU A 15 2.37 -5.03 5.97
CA LEU A 15 1.36 -6.07 5.87
C LEU A 15 1.98 -7.48 6.00
N PHE A 16 3.12 -7.72 5.37
CA PHE A 16 3.81 -9.01 5.47
C PHE A 16 4.63 -9.09 6.76
N ARG A 17 5.48 -8.08 7.05
CA ARG A 17 6.41 -8.05 8.18
C ARG A 17 6.17 -6.84 9.09
N PRO A 18 5.80 -7.06 10.34
CA PRO A 18 5.73 -8.33 11.06
C PRO A 18 4.37 -9.06 11.00
N ASN A 19 3.34 -8.47 10.34
CA ASN A 19 1.95 -8.86 10.54
C ASN A 19 1.64 -10.30 10.08
N LEU A 20 1.54 -10.54 8.76
CA LEU A 20 1.10 -11.87 8.27
C LEU A 20 2.14 -12.96 8.49
N GLU A 21 3.43 -12.66 8.46
CA GLU A 21 4.48 -13.63 8.83
C GLU A 21 4.40 -14.01 10.32
N GLY A 22 4.16 -13.03 11.19
CA GLY A 22 3.93 -13.28 12.62
C GLY A 22 2.69 -14.12 12.86
N LEU A 23 1.59 -13.81 12.16
CA LEU A 23 0.34 -14.57 12.24
C LEU A 23 0.52 -16.01 11.76
N LYS A 24 1.20 -16.21 10.62
CA LYS A 24 1.52 -17.56 10.12
C LYS A 24 2.28 -18.37 11.16
N ARG A 25 3.32 -17.80 11.77
CA ARG A 25 4.11 -18.45 12.83
C ARG A 25 3.23 -18.83 14.03
N SER A 26 2.40 -17.90 14.53
CA SER A 26 1.47 -18.18 15.62
C SER A 26 0.47 -19.29 15.28
N HIS A 27 0.05 -19.38 14.00
CA HIS A 27 -0.81 -20.46 13.54
C HIS A 27 -0.09 -21.82 13.55
N GLU A 28 1.15 -21.87 13.08
CA GLU A 28 1.99 -23.07 13.10
C GLU A 28 2.28 -23.55 14.53
N GLU A 29 2.41 -22.63 15.49
CA GLU A 29 2.59 -22.90 16.92
C GLU A 29 1.27 -23.21 17.66
N GLY A 30 0.12 -23.12 17.00
CA GLY A 30 -1.20 -23.36 17.61
C GLY A 30 -1.67 -22.25 18.55
N THR A 31 -1.07 -21.07 18.50
CA THR A 31 -1.35 -19.92 19.39
C THR A 31 -2.11 -18.77 18.68
N ALA A 32 -2.44 -18.94 17.40
CA ALA A 32 -3.15 -17.90 16.64
C ALA A 32 -4.59 -17.70 17.15
N ASP A 33 -5.06 -16.45 17.10
CA ASP A 33 -6.47 -16.14 17.32
C ASP A 33 -7.33 -16.95 16.33
N PRO A 34 -8.33 -17.70 16.81
CA PRO A 34 -9.22 -18.50 15.96
C PRO A 34 -9.86 -17.71 14.82
N ARG A 35 -10.14 -16.42 15.02
CA ARG A 35 -10.71 -15.53 14.00
C ARG A 35 -9.76 -15.24 12.84
N LEU A 36 -8.45 -15.40 13.03
CA LEU A 36 -7.41 -15.10 12.04
C LEU A 36 -6.84 -16.35 11.38
N VAL A 37 -7.30 -17.55 11.74
CA VAL A 37 -6.79 -18.81 11.17
C VAL A 37 -6.97 -18.89 9.66
N ALA A 38 -8.12 -18.43 9.13
CA ALA A 38 -8.36 -18.41 7.68
C ALA A 38 -7.37 -17.47 6.96
N LEU A 39 -7.09 -16.30 7.54
CA LEU A 39 -6.10 -15.35 7.04
C LEU A 39 -4.68 -15.95 7.04
N ALA A 40 -4.29 -16.62 8.13
CA ALA A 40 -2.99 -17.31 8.22
C ALA A 40 -2.82 -18.39 7.15
N LYS A 41 -3.86 -19.21 6.93
CA LYS A 41 -3.88 -20.25 5.89
C LYS A 41 -3.79 -19.67 4.49
N GLY A 42 -4.56 -18.62 4.19
CA GLY A 42 -4.51 -17.92 2.91
C GLY A 42 -3.10 -17.37 2.63
N TYR A 43 -2.47 -16.75 3.62
CA TYR A 43 -1.10 -16.26 3.51
C TYR A 43 -0.09 -17.40 3.31
N ALA A 44 -0.18 -18.49 4.05
CA ALA A 44 0.70 -19.65 3.90
C ALA A 44 0.57 -20.30 2.51
N ALA A 45 -0.63 -20.34 1.95
CA ALA A 45 -0.93 -20.84 0.61
C ALA A 45 -0.59 -19.84 -0.50
N GLN A 46 -0.19 -18.60 -0.18
CA GLN A 46 -0.01 -17.49 -1.12
C GLN A 46 -1.27 -17.19 -1.96
N ASP A 47 -2.44 -17.46 -1.40
CA ASP A 47 -3.73 -17.09 -2.00
C ASP A 47 -4.07 -15.64 -1.63
N TRP A 48 -3.56 -14.72 -2.46
CA TRP A 48 -3.69 -13.28 -2.20
C TRP A 48 -5.13 -12.78 -2.26
N THR A 49 -5.99 -13.46 -3.03
CA THR A 49 -7.42 -13.15 -3.08
C THR A 49 -8.12 -13.56 -1.79
N ALA A 50 -7.81 -14.75 -1.26
CA ALA A 50 -8.32 -15.17 0.04
C ALA A 50 -7.82 -14.24 1.15
N VAL A 51 -6.53 -13.87 1.14
CA VAL A 51 -5.97 -12.90 2.10
C VAL A 51 -6.73 -11.57 2.05
N ALA A 52 -6.96 -11.00 0.87
CA ALA A 52 -7.69 -9.74 0.72
C ALA A 52 -9.12 -9.84 1.25
N ARG A 53 -9.81 -10.95 0.99
CA ARG A 53 -11.17 -11.22 1.48
C ARG A 53 -11.22 -11.29 3.01
N GLU A 54 -10.31 -12.05 3.62
CA GLU A 54 -10.24 -12.20 5.09
C GLU A 54 -9.91 -10.86 5.77
N LEU A 55 -8.98 -10.07 5.22
CA LEU A 55 -8.71 -8.71 5.68
C LEU A 55 -9.94 -7.80 5.56
N GLY A 56 -10.74 -7.96 4.51
CA GLY A 56 -11.98 -7.21 4.30
C GLY A 56 -13.07 -7.49 5.35
N GLY A 57 -12.99 -8.60 6.07
CA GLY A 57 -13.85 -8.95 7.21
C GLY A 57 -13.40 -8.33 8.54
N LEU A 58 -12.24 -7.67 8.58
CA LEU A 58 -11.70 -7.05 9.79
C LEU A 58 -11.94 -5.53 9.78
N PRO A 59 -11.96 -4.88 10.95
CA PRO A 59 -11.91 -3.42 11.02
C PRO A 59 -10.65 -2.91 10.31
N ALA A 60 -10.80 -1.94 9.42
CA ALA A 60 -9.66 -1.36 8.68
C ALA A 60 -8.61 -0.72 9.60
N THR A 61 -8.96 -0.43 10.85
CA THR A 61 -8.07 0.07 11.91
C THR A 61 -7.31 -1.04 12.62
N ASP A 62 -7.64 -2.32 12.38
CA ASP A 62 -6.91 -3.43 12.99
C ASP A 62 -5.45 -3.43 12.48
N ARG A 63 -4.52 -3.59 13.43
CA ARG A 63 -3.08 -3.57 13.13
C ARG A 63 -2.67 -4.63 12.11
N ILE A 64 -3.35 -5.77 12.07
CA ILE A 64 -3.06 -6.85 11.13
C ILE A 64 -3.24 -6.43 9.68
N CYS A 65 -4.12 -5.44 9.42
CA CYS A 65 -4.40 -4.93 8.07
C CYS A 65 -3.21 -4.15 7.45
N GLY A 66 -2.21 -3.79 8.24
CA GLY A 66 -1.02 -3.09 7.77
C GLY A 66 -1.21 -1.58 7.60
N ALA A 67 -0.09 -0.88 7.39
CA ALA A 67 -0.04 0.57 7.39
C ALA A 67 -0.86 1.19 6.24
N GLU A 68 -0.87 0.58 5.08
CA GLU A 68 -1.55 1.06 3.88
C GLU A 68 -3.07 1.09 4.09
N ILE A 69 -3.68 -0.02 4.53
CA ILE A 69 -5.13 -0.11 4.77
C ILE A 69 -5.51 0.85 5.91
N ASN A 70 -4.76 0.83 7.02
CA ASN A 70 -5.05 1.69 8.17
C ASN A 70 -4.99 3.18 7.79
N SER A 71 -3.96 3.61 7.06
CA SER A 71 -3.80 5.02 6.70
C SER A 71 -4.82 5.49 5.67
N ILE A 72 -5.19 4.66 4.69
CA ILE A 72 -6.23 4.99 3.72
C ILE A 72 -7.57 5.15 4.44
N ALA A 73 -7.94 4.22 5.32
CA ALA A 73 -9.15 4.33 6.14
C ALA A 73 -9.19 5.63 6.96
N SER A 74 -8.07 5.97 7.61
CA SER A 74 -7.94 7.22 8.36
C SER A 74 -8.08 8.46 7.48
N MET A 75 -7.47 8.47 6.28
CA MET A 75 -7.59 9.61 5.36
C MET A 75 -9.02 9.82 4.86
N ILE A 76 -9.77 8.74 4.64
CA ILE A 76 -11.19 8.79 4.29
C ILE A 76 -12.02 9.32 5.46
N GLU A 77 -11.83 8.77 6.65
CA GLU A 77 -12.54 9.15 7.87
C GLU A 77 -12.38 10.63 8.20
N HIS A 78 -11.16 11.19 8.00
CA HIS A 78 -10.88 12.61 8.24
C HIS A 78 -11.18 13.52 7.04
N GLY A 79 -11.77 13.01 5.97
CA GLY A 79 -12.18 13.80 4.81
C GLY A 79 -11.03 14.35 3.98
N HIS A 80 -9.84 13.78 4.07
CA HIS A 80 -8.70 14.15 3.22
C HIS A 80 -8.87 13.67 1.79
N VAL A 81 -9.53 12.52 1.61
CA VAL A 81 -9.87 11.94 0.30
C VAL A 81 -11.34 11.50 0.28
N CYS A 82 -11.90 11.39 -0.92
CA CYS A 82 -13.27 10.91 -1.11
C CYS A 82 -13.39 9.43 -0.71
N PRO A 83 -14.56 8.98 -0.21
CA PRO A 83 -14.76 7.58 0.18
C PRO A 83 -14.57 6.55 -0.94
N ASP A 84 -14.77 6.98 -2.19
CA ASP A 84 -14.64 6.19 -3.42
C ASP A 84 -13.44 6.62 -4.28
N CYS A 85 -12.46 7.33 -3.69
CA CYS A 85 -11.30 7.85 -4.41
C CYS A 85 -10.57 6.76 -5.20
N GLY A 86 -10.04 7.12 -6.37
CA GLY A 86 -9.14 6.25 -7.13
C GLY A 86 -7.83 6.03 -6.38
N LEU A 87 -7.32 4.80 -6.41
CA LEU A 87 -6.12 4.38 -5.67
C LEU A 87 -5.01 3.95 -6.61
N PHE A 88 -3.79 4.44 -6.38
CA PHE A 88 -2.59 4.08 -7.12
C PHE A 88 -1.52 3.58 -6.14
N PHE A 89 -1.21 2.29 -6.20
CA PHE A 89 -0.23 1.64 -5.32
C PHE A 89 1.13 1.55 -6.01
N LEU A 90 2.08 2.41 -5.62
CA LEU A 90 3.46 2.38 -6.11
C LEU A 90 4.29 1.46 -5.22
N HIS A 91 4.68 0.31 -5.75
CA HIS A 91 5.39 -0.73 -5.01
C HIS A 91 6.72 -1.10 -5.65
N SER A 92 7.63 -1.69 -4.86
CA SER A 92 8.88 -2.24 -5.40
C SER A 92 8.61 -3.41 -6.36
N ASP A 93 9.46 -3.56 -7.38
CA ASP A 93 9.42 -4.70 -8.30
C ASP A 93 10.09 -5.95 -7.69
N THR A 94 9.72 -6.27 -6.45
CA THR A 94 10.10 -7.48 -5.72
C THR A 94 8.92 -8.44 -5.63
N ALA A 95 9.16 -9.70 -5.29
CA ALA A 95 8.09 -10.68 -5.07
C ALA A 95 7.11 -10.18 -3.99
N ASP A 96 7.62 -9.74 -2.83
CA ASP A 96 6.79 -9.21 -1.75
C ASP A 96 6.01 -7.96 -2.18
N GLY A 97 6.66 -7.02 -2.88
CA GLY A 97 6.02 -5.80 -3.37
C GLY A 97 4.84 -6.10 -4.30
N ARG A 98 5.03 -7.02 -5.25
CA ARG A 98 3.96 -7.46 -6.17
C ARG A 98 2.82 -8.17 -5.43
N SER A 99 3.16 -9.06 -4.48
CA SER A 99 2.15 -9.80 -3.69
C SER A 99 1.33 -8.86 -2.81
N ILE A 100 1.96 -7.93 -2.11
CA ILE A 100 1.27 -6.92 -1.28
C ILE A 100 0.37 -6.05 -2.16
N ALA A 101 0.87 -5.58 -3.31
CA ALA A 101 0.08 -4.77 -4.23
C ALA A 101 -1.13 -5.53 -4.79
N ALA A 102 -1.00 -6.85 -5.06
CA ALA A 102 -2.12 -7.70 -5.47
C ALA A 102 -3.18 -7.80 -4.37
N ILE A 103 -2.78 -7.99 -3.11
CA ILE A 103 -3.69 -8.00 -1.97
C ILE A 103 -4.41 -6.66 -1.84
N LEU A 104 -3.67 -5.54 -1.84
CA LEU A 104 -4.25 -4.21 -1.71
C LEU A 104 -5.22 -3.91 -2.86
N LYS A 105 -4.86 -4.27 -4.08
CA LYS A 105 -5.75 -4.11 -5.23
C LYS A 105 -7.07 -4.88 -5.03
N SER A 106 -7.00 -6.17 -4.73
CA SER A 106 -8.20 -7.01 -4.49
C SER A 106 -9.03 -6.53 -3.30
N TYR A 107 -8.39 -5.98 -2.25
CA TYR A 107 -9.07 -5.45 -1.08
C TYR A 107 -9.90 -4.21 -1.42
N PHE A 108 -9.36 -3.30 -2.25
CA PHE A 108 -9.98 -2.01 -2.50
C PHE A 108 -10.87 -1.96 -3.74
N GLU A 109 -10.66 -2.81 -4.76
CA GLU A 109 -11.37 -2.72 -6.05
C GLU A 109 -12.89 -2.92 -5.96
N LEU A 110 -13.40 -3.43 -4.83
CA LEU A 110 -14.84 -3.53 -4.59
C LEU A 110 -15.51 -2.20 -4.22
N ARG A 111 -14.74 -1.20 -3.80
CA ARG A 111 -15.26 0.07 -3.27
C ARG A 111 -14.62 1.31 -3.90
N HIS A 112 -13.57 1.13 -4.65
CA HIS A 112 -12.76 2.21 -5.23
C HIS A 112 -12.55 1.98 -6.71
N ALA A 113 -12.52 3.05 -7.51
CA ALA A 113 -12.23 2.98 -8.94
C ALA A 113 -11.60 4.30 -9.44
N PRO A 114 -10.50 4.25 -10.19
CA PRO A 114 -9.71 3.04 -10.51
C PRO A 114 -8.87 2.56 -9.31
N VAL A 115 -8.50 1.29 -9.27
CA VAL A 115 -7.46 0.76 -8.37
C VAL A 115 -6.33 0.19 -9.24
N GLU A 116 -5.20 0.86 -9.24
CA GLU A 116 -4.05 0.54 -10.06
C GLU A 116 -2.82 0.20 -9.21
N SER A 117 -2.02 -0.74 -9.67
CA SER A 117 -0.76 -1.11 -9.07
C SER A 117 0.38 -0.80 -10.06
N VAL A 118 1.39 -0.07 -9.60
CA VAL A 118 2.50 0.43 -10.41
C VAL A 118 3.81 -0.10 -9.83
N ALA A 119 4.45 -1.02 -10.56
CA ALA A 119 5.76 -1.54 -10.18
C ALA A 119 6.85 -0.50 -10.48
N VAL A 120 7.60 -0.14 -9.44
CA VAL A 120 8.71 0.81 -9.52
C VAL A 120 10.02 0.02 -9.50
N THR A 121 10.71 0.00 -10.64
CA THR A 121 11.98 -0.72 -10.79
C THR A 121 13.09 -0.12 -9.93
N ASP A 122 14.02 -0.95 -9.49
CA ASP A 122 15.16 -0.59 -8.66
C ASP A 122 14.80 0.03 -7.28
N LEU A 123 13.53 -0.09 -6.86
CA LEU A 123 13.05 0.41 -5.56
C LEU A 123 13.19 -0.66 -4.48
N GLN A 124 14.43 -1.13 -4.26
CA GLN A 124 14.78 -2.15 -3.27
C GLN A 124 16.13 -1.85 -2.65
N ASP A 125 16.35 -2.25 -1.40
CA ASP A 125 17.54 -1.94 -0.60
C ASP A 125 18.72 -2.91 -0.78
N VAL A 126 18.57 -3.97 -1.56
CA VAL A 126 19.62 -4.94 -1.87
C VAL A 126 20.85 -4.27 -2.51
N ASP A 127 20.62 -3.22 -3.32
CA ASP A 127 21.66 -2.34 -3.85
C ASP A 127 21.38 -0.87 -3.46
N PRO A 128 21.93 -0.38 -2.35
CA PRO A 128 21.66 0.98 -1.87
C PRO A 128 22.09 2.09 -2.86
N LYS A 129 23.09 1.83 -3.70
CA LYS A 129 23.52 2.80 -4.72
C LYS A 129 22.49 2.89 -5.84
N ARG A 130 22.05 1.74 -6.33
CA ARG A 130 21.03 1.64 -7.39
C ARG A 130 19.68 2.17 -6.91
N PHE A 131 19.29 1.84 -5.67
CA PHE A 131 18.11 2.40 -5.02
C PHE A 131 18.12 3.93 -5.05
N ARG A 132 19.22 4.57 -4.59
CA ARG A 132 19.31 6.03 -4.54
C ARG A 132 19.38 6.69 -5.91
N THR A 133 20.10 6.11 -6.86
CA THR A 133 20.37 6.74 -8.16
C THR A 133 19.29 6.45 -9.19
N LYS A 134 18.64 5.29 -9.15
CA LYS A 134 17.62 4.86 -10.11
C LYS A 134 16.24 4.72 -9.47
N GLY A 135 16.11 3.94 -8.39
CA GLY A 135 14.84 3.62 -7.76
C GLY A 135 14.05 4.86 -7.33
N LEU A 136 14.68 5.78 -6.58
CA LEU A 136 14.03 7.03 -6.15
C LEU A 136 13.68 7.93 -7.34
N ARG A 137 14.50 7.96 -8.39
CA ARG A 137 14.19 8.71 -9.62
C ARG A 137 12.99 8.11 -10.35
N THR A 138 12.90 6.77 -10.43
CA THR A 138 11.77 6.09 -11.05
C THR A 138 10.49 6.34 -10.24
N LEU A 139 10.55 6.26 -8.91
CA LEU A 139 9.43 6.61 -8.03
C LEU A 139 8.94 8.04 -8.29
N ALA A 140 9.85 9.01 -8.34
CA ALA A 140 9.49 10.39 -8.62
C ALA A 140 8.81 10.56 -9.99
N LYS A 141 9.31 9.86 -11.03
CA LYS A 141 8.70 9.87 -12.36
C LYS A 141 7.29 9.30 -12.35
N GLU A 142 7.06 8.17 -11.68
CA GLU A 142 5.74 7.55 -11.60
C GLU A 142 4.75 8.41 -10.82
N LEU A 143 5.17 8.99 -9.69
CA LEU A 143 4.37 9.97 -8.96
C LEU A 143 3.96 11.15 -9.86
N CYS A 144 4.92 11.77 -10.54
CA CYS A 144 4.65 12.88 -11.46
C CYS A 144 3.78 12.47 -12.64
N ARG A 145 3.92 11.24 -13.15
CA ARG A 145 3.06 10.70 -14.22
C ARG A 145 1.60 10.67 -13.79
N VAL A 146 1.32 10.00 -12.66
CA VAL A 146 -0.05 9.89 -12.14
C VAL A 146 -0.65 11.28 -11.84
N ILE A 147 0.12 12.18 -11.21
CA ILE A 147 -0.35 13.53 -10.91
C ILE A 147 -0.70 14.31 -12.19
N ARG A 148 0.10 14.20 -13.26
CA ARG A 148 -0.20 14.89 -14.53
C ARG A 148 -1.43 14.33 -15.23
N GLU A 149 -1.58 13.00 -15.22
CA GLU A 149 -2.74 12.31 -15.84
C GLU A 149 -4.06 12.61 -15.11
N ARG A 150 -4.00 12.86 -13.79
CA ARG A 150 -5.17 13.01 -12.92
C ARG A 150 -5.40 14.45 -12.43
N THR A 151 -4.54 15.37 -12.76
CA THR A 151 -4.46 16.75 -12.30
C THR A 151 -4.00 16.89 -10.82
N PRO A 152 -3.13 17.87 -10.52
CA PRO A 152 -2.63 18.07 -9.14
C PRO A 152 -3.74 18.29 -8.10
N ALA A 153 -4.76 19.09 -8.47
CA ALA A 153 -5.85 19.42 -7.58
C ALA A 153 -6.70 18.21 -7.16
N ALA A 154 -6.70 17.13 -7.95
CA ALA A 154 -7.44 15.91 -7.62
C ALA A 154 -6.62 14.93 -6.75
N CYS A 155 -5.30 15.08 -6.69
CA CYS A 155 -4.39 14.11 -6.09
C CYS A 155 -4.06 14.42 -4.63
N ALA A 156 -3.97 13.38 -3.82
CA ALA A 156 -3.26 13.36 -2.54
C ALA A 156 -2.19 12.25 -2.56
N ILE A 157 -1.16 12.38 -1.75
CA ILE A 157 -0.10 11.37 -1.61
C ILE A 157 -0.14 10.80 -0.20
N ASN A 158 -0.27 9.48 -0.09
CA ASN A 158 -0.11 8.74 1.14
C ASN A 158 1.28 8.09 1.15
N ALA A 159 2.19 8.66 1.90
CA ALA A 159 3.57 8.19 2.03
C ALA A 159 3.81 7.42 3.33
N THR A 160 2.79 6.71 3.84
CA THR A 160 2.91 5.95 5.10
C THR A 160 3.71 4.67 4.93
N GLY A 161 3.61 4.03 3.76
CA GLY A 161 4.34 2.81 3.41
C GLY A 161 5.67 3.08 2.70
N GLY A 162 6.58 2.12 2.75
CA GLY A 162 7.84 2.14 2.04
C GLY A 162 9.05 2.56 2.88
N TYR A 163 10.21 2.68 2.23
CA TYR A 163 11.44 3.11 2.88
C TYR A 163 11.43 4.61 3.20
N LYS A 164 12.12 5.03 4.26
CA LYS A 164 12.18 6.44 4.70
C LYS A 164 12.54 7.42 3.58
N ALA A 165 13.42 7.01 2.66
CA ALA A 165 13.80 7.85 1.52
C ALA A 165 12.66 8.01 0.49
N GLN A 166 11.79 7.01 0.34
CA GLN A 166 10.58 7.11 -0.50
C GLN A 166 9.60 8.13 0.09
N ILE A 167 9.40 8.07 1.41
CA ILE A 167 8.55 9.02 2.15
C ILE A 167 9.05 10.44 1.91
N ALA A 168 10.36 10.69 2.07
CA ALA A 168 10.95 12.01 1.87
C ALA A 168 10.70 12.54 0.45
N ILE A 169 10.91 11.73 -0.58
CA ILE A 169 10.65 12.10 -1.99
C ILE A 169 9.17 12.38 -2.22
N ALA A 170 8.28 11.53 -1.71
CA ALA A 170 6.84 11.70 -1.86
C ALA A 170 6.35 13.00 -1.21
N VAL A 171 6.84 13.32 0.00
CA VAL A 171 6.51 14.56 0.71
C VAL A 171 7.03 15.79 -0.05
N LEU A 172 8.28 15.77 -0.50
CA LEU A 172 8.86 16.88 -1.27
C LEU A 172 8.09 17.14 -2.57
N LEU A 173 7.72 16.08 -3.30
CA LEU A 173 6.93 16.21 -4.52
C LEU A 173 5.51 16.70 -4.22
N GLY A 174 4.87 16.19 -3.17
CA GLY A 174 3.55 16.66 -2.76
C GLY A 174 3.52 18.17 -2.47
N GLN A 175 4.54 18.68 -1.78
CA GLN A 175 4.69 20.12 -1.50
C GLN A 175 5.00 20.94 -2.76
N ALA A 176 5.76 20.39 -3.70
CA ALA A 176 6.15 21.11 -4.93
C ALA A 176 5.01 21.21 -5.96
N VAL A 177 4.00 20.34 -5.87
CA VAL A 177 2.90 20.25 -6.84
C VAL A 177 1.60 20.90 -6.31
N GLY A 178 1.58 21.26 -5.01
CA GLY A 178 0.50 22.02 -4.38
C GLY A 178 -0.57 21.23 -3.73
#